data_714ce351aa9a77518f89c925d23878d1
#
_entry.id   714ce351aa9a77518f89c925d23878d1
#
_cell.length_a   1.000
_cell.length_b   1.000
_cell.length_c   1.000
_cell.angle_alpha   90.00
_cell.angle_beta   90.00
_cell.angle_gamma   90.00
#
_symmetry.space_group_name_H-M   'P 1'
#
loop_
_entity.id
_entity.type
_entity.pdbx_description
1 polymer ?
#
loop_
_entity_poly.entity_id
_entity_poly.type
_entity_poly.pdbx_seq_one_letter_code
_entity_poly.pdbx_strand_id
1 'polypeptide(L)'
;MKRALFAAAFVAIAAVVIASASPTGEPAWFDMQGCAFCKNLVKDPELLKNMTWEHFDISNGALSITTVKPEFKKSYMEAQAAMMDIGKKLQSGELKAADVPMCGHCQAYGKLAQMGAKTEYIQGAAADIWLMTSDKPEVVKEIKAFAQRNRDELAKMEQAEKAGQAH
;
A
#
# COMPACT_ATOMS: atom_id res chain seq x y z
N MET A 1 42.49 45.60 -17.67
CA MET A 1 41.34 45.18 -16.86
C MET A 1 40.38 44.37 -17.73
N LYS A 2 40.46 43.05 -17.69
CA LYS A 2 39.61 42.14 -18.48
C LYS A 2 38.63 41.43 -17.49
N ARG A 3 37.36 41.77 -17.58
CA ARG A 3 36.30 41.11 -16.78
C ARG A 3 35.89 39.83 -17.48
N ALA A 4 36.19 38.67 -16.86
CA ALA A 4 35.70 37.37 -17.30
C ALA A 4 34.28 37.16 -16.70
N LEU A 5 33.27 37.04 -17.57
CA LEU A 5 31.92 36.61 -17.23
C LEU A 5 31.89 35.11 -17.14
N PHE A 6 31.72 34.55 -15.95
CA PHE A 6 31.36 33.15 -15.75
C PHE A 6 29.85 32.97 -15.92
N ALA A 7 29.47 32.40 -17.04
CA ALA A 7 28.10 31.90 -17.22
C ALA A 7 27.94 30.56 -16.50
N ALA A 8 27.20 30.57 -15.39
CA ALA A 8 26.81 29.33 -14.71
C ALA A 8 25.61 28.71 -15.44
N ALA A 9 25.86 27.60 -16.13
CA ALA A 9 24.81 26.80 -16.72
C ALA A 9 24.13 25.97 -15.63
N PHE A 10 22.89 26.32 -15.27
CA PHE A 10 22.04 25.49 -14.45
C PHE A 10 21.51 24.33 -15.29
N VAL A 11 22.04 23.15 -15.10
CA VAL A 11 21.45 21.90 -15.61
C VAL A 11 20.33 21.50 -14.68
N ALA A 12 19.07 21.77 -15.09
CA ALA A 12 17.90 21.25 -14.42
C ALA A 12 17.78 19.75 -14.70
N ILE A 13 18.16 18.92 -13.73
CA ILE A 13 17.90 17.48 -13.78
C ILE A 13 16.40 17.30 -13.46
N ALA A 14 15.58 17.18 -14.50
CA ALA A 14 14.23 16.71 -14.38
C ALA A 14 14.26 15.23 -13.99
N ALA A 15 13.99 14.92 -12.73
CA ALA A 15 13.76 13.56 -12.28
C ALA A 15 12.49 13.03 -12.97
N VAL A 16 12.67 12.26 -14.02
CA VAL A 16 11.59 11.51 -14.67
C VAL A 16 11.23 10.37 -13.73
N VAL A 17 10.17 10.53 -12.97
CA VAL A 17 9.53 9.43 -12.24
C VAL A 17 8.92 8.52 -13.30
N ILE A 18 9.63 7.47 -13.67
CA ILE A 18 9.11 6.42 -14.54
C ILE A 18 8.14 5.62 -13.70
N ALA A 19 6.84 5.86 -13.88
CA ALA A 19 5.80 4.95 -13.41
C ALA A 19 6.04 3.60 -14.12
N SER A 20 6.52 2.61 -13.39
CA SER A 20 6.77 1.26 -13.90
C SER A 20 5.44 0.57 -14.12
N ALA A 21 4.83 0.76 -15.30
CA ALA A 21 3.76 -0.10 -15.76
C ALA A 21 4.34 -1.51 -15.96
N SER A 22 3.74 -2.51 -15.32
CA SER A 22 4.10 -3.90 -15.56
C SER A 22 3.93 -4.25 -17.04
N PRO A 23 4.85 -5.03 -17.65
CA PRO A 23 4.76 -5.42 -19.07
C PRO A 23 3.49 -6.20 -19.43
N THR A 24 2.74 -6.69 -18.45
CA THR A 24 1.52 -7.51 -18.61
C THR A 24 0.22 -6.72 -18.66
N GLY A 25 0.25 -5.38 -18.55
CA GLY A 25 -0.96 -4.55 -18.47
C GLY A 25 -1.72 -4.66 -17.14
N GLU A 26 -1.23 -5.47 -16.20
CA GLU A 26 -1.78 -5.54 -14.84
C GLU A 26 -1.35 -4.32 -14.02
N PRO A 27 -2.24 -3.78 -13.15
CA PRO A 27 -1.86 -2.68 -12.26
C PRO A 27 -0.73 -3.11 -11.32
N ALA A 28 0.17 -2.18 -10.97
CA ALA A 28 1.18 -2.42 -9.95
C ALA A 28 0.52 -2.96 -8.68
N TRP A 29 1.20 -3.90 -7.99
CA TRP A 29 0.63 -4.49 -6.77
C TRP A 29 0.39 -3.43 -5.71
N PHE A 30 1.38 -2.61 -5.40
CA PHE A 30 1.22 -1.40 -4.63
C PHE A 30 1.44 -0.17 -5.52
N ASP A 31 0.40 0.66 -5.68
CA ASP A 31 0.49 1.96 -6.32
C ASP A 31 0.12 3.03 -5.29
N MET A 32 1.15 3.59 -4.67
CA MET A 32 1.00 4.58 -3.60
C MET A 32 0.54 5.94 -4.10
N GLN A 33 0.55 6.20 -5.42
CA GLN A 33 0.16 7.48 -6.00
C GLN A 33 -1.20 7.41 -6.70
N GLY A 34 -1.38 6.40 -7.56
CA GLY A 34 -2.58 6.26 -8.40
C GLY A 34 -3.75 5.57 -7.69
N CYS A 35 -3.49 4.72 -6.69
CA CYS A 35 -4.54 4.01 -5.97
C CYS A 35 -5.31 4.94 -5.02
N ALA A 36 -6.64 4.98 -5.12
CA ALA A 36 -7.50 5.80 -4.28
C ALA A 36 -7.33 5.52 -2.78
N PHE A 37 -7.04 4.27 -2.41
CA PHE A 37 -6.78 3.87 -1.04
C PHE A 37 -5.34 4.18 -0.62
N CYS A 38 -4.35 3.62 -1.32
CA CYS A 38 -2.94 3.66 -0.92
C CYS A 38 -2.35 5.08 -0.89
N LYS A 39 -2.82 5.99 -1.75
CA LYS A 39 -2.38 7.40 -1.77
C LYS A 39 -2.57 8.13 -0.43
N ASN A 40 -3.45 7.61 0.45
CA ASN A 40 -3.64 8.21 1.77
C ASN A 40 -2.46 7.95 2.71
N LEU A 41 -1.69 6.87 2.49
CA LEU A 41 -0.50 6.54 3.27
C LEU A 41 0.71 7.43 2.93
N VAL A 42 0.70 8.10 1.78
CA VAL A 42 1.80 8.98 1.33
C VAL A 42 1.46 10.47 1.45
N LYS A 43 0.32 10.82 2.07
CA LYS A 43 0.01 12.20 2.43
C LYS A 43 1.00 12.77 3.43
N ASP A 44 1.46 11.95 4.36
CA ASP A 44 2.64 12.20 5.17
C ASP A 44 3.80 11.44 4.53
N PRO A 45 4.80 12.13 3.94
CA PRO A 45 5.87 11.48 3.18
C PRO A 45 6.80 10.61 4.03
N GLU A 46 6.79 10.80 5.36
CA GLU A 46 7.61 10.04 6.28
C GLU A 46 6.87 8.84 6.90
N LEU A 47 5.54 8.73 6.71
CA LEU A 47 4.75 7.68 7.35
C LEU A 47 5.24 6.28 6.98
N LEU A 48 5.42 5.97 5.68
CA LEU A 48 5.82 4.64 5.22
C LEU A 48 7.18 4.18 5.78
N LYS A 49 8.12 5.12 5.98
CA LYS A 49 9.44 4.83 6.55
C LYS A 49 9.39 4.56 8.06
N ASN A 50 8.29 4.95 8.70
CA ASN A 50 8.11 4.88 10.16
C ASN A 50 6.99 3.93 10.56
N MET A 51 6.63 3.02 9.66
CA MET A 51 5.71 1.92 9.91
C MET A 51 6.29 0.60 9.41
N THR A 52 5.84 -0.50 10.01
CA THR A 52 6.10 -1.85 9.51
C THR A 52 4.77 -2.51 9.16
N TRP A 53 4.80 -3.40 8.19
CA TRP A 53 3.64 -4.13 7.74
C TRP A 53 4.01 -5.58 7.49
N GLU A 54 3.57 -6.46 8.37
CA GLU A 54 3.91 -7.86 8.36
C GLU A 54 2.67 -8.72 8.08
N HIS A 55 2.86 -9.85 7.40
CA HIS A 55 1.79 -10.76 7.04
C HIS A 55 2.14 -12.18 7.46
N PHE A 56 1.19 -12.87 8.07
CA PHE A 56 1.35 -14.23 8.57
C PHE A 56 0.17 -15.11 8.14
N ASP A 57 0.46 -16.35 7.82
CA ASP A 57 -0.57 -17.34 7.58
C ASP A 57 -1.08 -17.89 8.92
N ILE A 58 -2.39 -18.09 8.99
CA ILE A 58 -3.06 -18.81 10.09
C ILE A 58 -3.84 -19.98 9.52
N SER A 59 -4.38 -20.85 10.37
CA SER A 59 -5.03 -22.10 9.93
C SER A 59 -6.13 -21.85 8.88
N ASN A 60 -7.00 -20.87 9.12
CA ASN A 60 -8.17 -20.55 8.30
C ASN A 60 -8.06 -19.22 7.55
N GLY A 61 -6.85 -18.71 7.31
CA GLY A 61 -6.65 -17.45 6.59
C GLY A 61 -5.28 -16.84 6.78
N ALA A 62 -5.25 -15.53 6.98
CA ALA A 62 -4.05 -14.75 7.25
C ALA A 62 -4.32 -13.61 8.23
N LEU A 63 -3.27 -13.13 8.88
CA LEU A 63 -3.29 -11.90 9.66
C LEU A 63 -2.21 -10.93 9.17
N SER A 64 -2.49 -9.65 9.30
CA SER A 64 -1.51 -8.58 9.05
C SER A 64 -1.34 -7.78 10.33
N ILE A 65 -0.10 -7.47 10.66
CA ILE A 65 0.26 -6.61 11.79
C ILE A 65 0.87 -5.34 11.23
N THR A 66 0.34 -4.20 11.65
CA THR A 66 0.89 -2.89 11.32
C THR A 66 1.38 -2.23 12.60
N THR A 67 2.66 -1.89 12.67
CA THR A 67 3.22 -1.04 13.74
C THR A 67 3.58 0.32 13.16
N VAL A 68 3.41 1.35 13.97
CA VAL A 68 3.70 2.73 13.58
C VAL A 68 4.40 3.42 14.74
N LYS A 69 5.48 4.16 14.48
CA LYS A 69 6.14 4.94 15.52
C LYS A 69 5.15 5.95 16.14
N PRO A 70 5.21 6.20 17.45
CA PRO A 70 4.21 7.00 18.17
C PRO A 70 3.95 8.38 17.53
N GLU A 71 5.00 9.06 17.04
CA GLU A 71 4.94 10.38 16.42
C GLU A 71 4.15 10.39 15.10
N PHE A 72 4.05 9.25 14.40
CA PHE A 72 3.29 9.08 13.15
C PHE A 72 1.91 8.45 13.33
N LYS A 73 1.54 8.11 14.56
CA LYS A 73 0.25 7.44 14.84
C LYS A 73 -0.94 8.28 14.35
N LYS A 74 -0.88 9.60 14.47
CA LYS A 74 -1.94 10.50 13.99
C LYS A 74 -2.09 10.43 12.47
N SER A 75 -0.99 10.58 11.72
CA SER A 75 -0.99 10.50 10.25
C SER A 75 -1.52 9.15 9.76
N TYR A 76 -1.12 8.06 10.43
CA TYR A 76 -1.62 6.72 10.13
C TYR A 76 -3.14 6.60 10.36
N MET A 77 -3.65 7.09 11.48
CA MET A 77 -5.09 7.06 11.80
C MET A 77 -5.92 7.89 10.80
N GLU A 78 -5.41 9.03 10.36
CA GLU A 78 -6.04 9.84 9.32
C GLU A 78 -6.08 9.12 7.97
N ALA A 79 -4.98 8.44 7.59
CA ALA A 79 -4.93 7.62 6.39
C ALA A 79 -5.93 6.45 6.46
N GLN A 80 -5.97 5.73 7.59
CA GLN A 80 -6.92 4.65 7.83
C GLN A 80 -8.38 5.12 7.73
N ALA A 81 -8.71 6.24 8.38
CA ALA A 81 -10.06 6.80 8.32
C ALA A 81 -10.48 7.14 6.88
N ALA A 82 -9.58 7.72 6.09
CA ALA A 82 -9.83 8.03 4.68
C ALA A 82 -10.04 6.77 3.83
N MET A 83 -9.25 5.72 4.06
CA MET A 83 -9.41 4.44 3.36
C MET A 83 -10.72 3.75 3.74
N MET A 84 -11.10 3.78 5.02
CA MET A 84 -12.37 3.23 5.49
C MET A 84 -13.59 3.98 4.92
N ASP A 85 -13.51 5.31 4.76
CA ASP A 85 -14.56 6.12 4.14
C ASP A 85 -14.79 5.70 2.69
N ILE A 86 -13.73 5.52 1.90
CA ILE A 86 -13.82 4.99 0.52
C ILE A 86 -14.49 3.61 0.53
N GLY A 87 -14.07 2.72 1.43
CA GLY A 87 -14.65 1.37 1.56
C GLY A 87 -16.14 1.41 1.87
N LYS A 88 -16.59 2.27 2.80
CA LYS A 88 -18.00 2.47 3.13
C LYS A 88 -18.81 2.98 1.93
N LYS A 89 -18.28 3.93 1.18
CA LYS A 89 -18.93 4.48 -0.03
C LYS A 89 -19.04 3.46 -1.15
N LEU A 90 -18.06 2.57 -1.31
CA LEU A 90 -18.16 1.44 -2.22
C LEU A 90 -19.24 0.44 -1.76
N GLN A 91 -19.28 0.14 -0.47
CA GLN A 91 -20.26 -0.80 0.10
C GLN A 91 -21.70 -0.27 0.03
N SER A 92 -21.89 1.03 0.23
CA SER A 92 -23.21 1.69 0.11
C SER A 92 -23.67 1.91 -1.33
N GLY A 93 -22.78 1.74 -2.32
CA GLY A 93 -23.05 2.04 -3.72
C GLY A 93 -22.97 3.53 -4.08
N GLU A 94 -22.54 4.39 -3.16
CA GLU A 94 -22.26 5.81 -3.43
C GLU A 94 -21.11 5.97 -4.44
N LEU A 95 -20.10 5.11 -4.35
CA LEU A 95 -19.03 4.97 -5.35
C LEU A 95 -19.19 3.64 -6.10
N LYS A 96 -18.95 3.67 -7.40
CA LYS A 96 -18.86 2.44 -8.21
C LYS A 96 -17.41 1.98 -8.27
N ALA A 97 -17.17 0.69 -8.07
CA ALA A 97 -15.82 0.12 -8.10
C ALA A 97 -15.07 0.39 -9.41
N ALA A 98 -15.80 0.46 -10.54
CA ALA A 98 -15.24 0.77 -11.86
C ALA A 98 -14.68 2.20 -11.97
N ASP A 99 -15.18 3.13 -11.14
CA ASP A 99 -14.79 4.55 -11.17
C ASP A 99 -13.69 4.87 -10.14
N VAL A 100 -13.31 3.89 -9.30
CA VAL A 100 -12.30 4.07 -8.26
C VAL A 100 -10.99 3.42 -8.71
N PRO A 101 -9.93 4.19 -8.98
CA PRO A 101 -8.64 3.62 -9.35
C PRO A 101 -8.07 2.81 -8.17
N MET A 102 -7.79 1.53 -8.41
CA MET A 102 -7.29 0.59 -7.41
C MET A 102 -6.05 -0.14 -7.94
N CYS A 103 -5.02 -0.24 -7.13
CA CYS A 103 -3.85 -1.08 -7.37
C CYS A 103 -4.19 -2.57 -7.25
N GLY A 104 -3.27 -3.45 -7.65
CA GLY A 104 -3.47 -4.89 -7.61
C GLY A 104 -3.84 -5.42 -6.22
N HIS A 105 -3.20 -4.89 -5.17
CA HIS A 105 -3.52 -5.23 -3.77
C HIS A 105 -4.98 -4.92 -3.41
N CYS A 106 -5.45 -3.70 -3.69
CA CYS A 106 -6.80 -3.29 -3.35
C CYS A 106 -7.86 -4.03 -4.17
N GLN A 107 -7.57 -4.35 -5.45
CA GLN A 107 -8.45 -5.18 -6.27
C GLN A 107 -8.54 -6.61 -5.75
N ALA A 108 -7.39 -7.21 -5.39
CA ALA A 108 -7.33 -8.57 -4.83
C ALA A 108 -8.07 -8.65 -3.48
N TYR A 109 -7.90 -7.64 -2.62
CA TYR A 109 -8.65 -7.53 -1.37
C TYR A 109 -10.16 -7.50 -1.61
N GLY A 110 -10.61 -6.65 -2.56
CA GLY A 110 -12.03 -6.57 -2.93
C GLY A 110 -12.59 -7.89 -3.49
N LYS A 111 -11.79 -8.61 -4.30
CA LYS A 111 -12.15 -9.94 -4.81
C LYS A 111 -12.30 -10.97 -3.68
N LEU A 112 -11.41 -10.99 -2.72
CA LEU A 112 -11.51 -11.88 -1.56
C LEU A 112 -12.77 -11.62 -0.75
N ALA A 113 -13.13 -10.35 -0.54
CA ALA A 113 -14.38 -9.98 0.12
C ALA A 113 -15.60 -10.50 -0.65
N GLN A 114 -15.62 -10.40 -1.99
CA GLN A 114 -16.69 -10.93 -2.84
C GLN A 114 -16.76 -12.47 -2.80
N MET A 115 -15.63 -13.16 -2.60
CA MET A 115 -15.59 -14.62 -2.41
C MET A 115 -16.10 -15.06 -1.03
N GLY A 116 -16.36 -14.11 -0.14
CA GLY A 116 -16.87 -14.35 1.21
C GLY A 116 -15.79 -14.47 2.29
N ALA A 117 -14.62 -13.89 2.06
CA ALA A 117 -13.66 -13.70 3.13
C ALA A 117 -14.23 -12.74 4.19
N LYS A 118 -14.08 -13.11 5.46
CA LYS A 118 -14.45 -12.29 6.62
C LYS A 118 -13.23 -11.49 7.05
N THR A 119 -13.43 -10.23 7.39
CA THR A 119 -12.34 -9.35 7.86
C THR A 119 -12.66 -8.83 9.25
N GLU A 120 -11.67 -8.85 10.12
CA GLU A 120 -11.74 -8.22 11.44
C GLU A 120 -10.56 -7.26 11.59
N TYR A 121 -10.83 -6.10 12.19
CA TYR A 121 -9.82 -5.11 12.52
C TYR A 121 -9.77 -4.90 14.01
N ILE A 122 -8.58 -5.05 14.59
CA ILE A 122 -8.32 -4.87 16.01
C ILE A 122 -7.31 -3.74 16.15
N GLN A 123 -7.75 -2.63 16.70
CA GLN A 123 -6.87 -1.51 17.01
C GLN A 123 -6.20 -1.72 18.36
N GLY A 124 -4.87 -1.86 18.35
CA GLY A 124 -4.07 -2.01 19.54
C GLY A 124 -3.32 -0.73 19.91
N ALA A 125 -2.76 -0.71 21.13
CA ALA A 125 -1.91 0.40 21.58
C ALA A 125 -0.57 0.40 20.82
N ALA A 126 0.06 -0.77 20.65
CA ALA A 126 1.36 -0.94 20.02
C ALA A 126 1.28 -1.29 18.54
N ALA A 127 0.25 -2.01 18.13
CA ALA A 127 0.07 -2.48 16.75
C ALA A 127 -1.40 -2.60 16.41
N ASP A 128 -1.73 -2.45 15.15
CA ASP A 128 -3.04 -2.73 14.59
C ASP A 128 -3.00 -4.09 13.88
N ILE A 129 -4.06 -4.88 14.03
CA ILE A 129 -4.16 -6.23 13.47
C ILE A 129 -5.36 -6.30 12.54
N TRP A 130 -5.12 -6.82 11.33
CA TRP A 130 -6.16 -7.21 10.39
C TRP A 130 -6.18 -8.72 10.25
N LEU A 131 -7.34 -9.32 10.49
CA LEU A 131 -7.60 -10.73 10.27
C LEU A 131 -8.42 -10.87 8.99
N MET A 132 -8.03 -11.80 8.14
CA MET A 132 -8.83 -12.21 6.99
C MET A 132 -8.98 -13.73 7.03
N THR A 133 -10.21 -14.20 7.18
CA THR A 133 -10.51 -15.61 7.43
C THR A 133 -11.66 -16.11 6.56
N SER A 134 -11.74 -17.43 6.39
CA SER A 134 -12.89 -18.06 5.76
C SER A 134 -13.07 -19.50 6.29
N ASP A 135 -14.31 -19.98 6.23
CA ASP A 135 -14.66 -21.37 6.49
C ASP A 135 -14.55 -22.24 5.21
N LYS A 136 -14.32 -21.62 4.03
CA LYS A 136 -14.22 -22.29 2.74
C LYS A 136 -12.75 -22.53 2.39
N PRO A 137 -12.29 -23.79 2.21
CA PRO A 137 -10.88 -24.09 1.94
C PRO A 137 -10.31 -23.39 0.70
N GLU A 138 -11.11 -23.23 -0.36
CA GLU A 138 -10.70 -22.53 -1.57
C GLU A 138 -10.46 -21.04 -1.32
N VAL A 139 -11.28 -20.39 -0.47
CA VAL A 139 -11.09 -18.98 -0.10
C VAL A 139 -9.89 -18.82 0.83
N VAL A 140 -9.67 -19.75 1.77
CA VAL A 140 -8.48 -19.77 2.63
C VAL A 140 -7.19 -19.85 1.80
N LYS A 141 -7.19 -20.67 0.73
CA LYS A 141 -6.05 -20.76 -0.20
C LYS A 141 -5.75 -19.40 -0.86
N GLU A 142 -6.78 -18.72 -1.35
CA GLU A 142 -6.62 -17.41 -1.99
C GLU A 142 -6.18 -16.34 -0.99
N ILE A 143 -6.68 -16.36 0.25
CA ILE A 143 -6.23 -15.46 1.32
C ILE A 143 -4.72 -15.65 1.60
N LYS A 144 -4.26 -16.89 1.70
CA LYS A 144 -2.83 -17.20 1.91
C LYS A 144 -1.98 -16.78 0.71
N ALA A 145 -2.46 -16.99 -0.51
CA ALA A 145 -1.79 -16.50 -1.72
C ALA A 145 -1.67 -14.98 -1.74
N PHE A 146 -2.72 -14.27 -1.33
CA PHE A 146 -2.71 -12.82 -1.17
C PHE A 146 -1.68 -12.37 -0.12
N ALA A 147 -1.64 -13.01 1.05
CA ALA A 147 -0.67 -12.71 2.10
C ALA A 147 0.78 -12.99 1.64
N GLN A 148 1.00 -14.08 0.91
CA GLN A 148 2.31 -14.38 0.31
C GLN A 148 2.72 -13.30 -0.70
N ARG A 149 1.80 -12.90 -1.58
CA ARG A 149 2.08 -11.83 -2.55
C ARG A 149 2.47 -10.52 -1.85
N ASN A 150 1.80 -10.17 -0.76
CA ASN A 150 2.16 -8.98 0.02
C ASN A 150 3.58 -9.08 0.57
N ARG A 151 3.98 -10.22 1.15
CA ARG A 151 5.36 -10.45 1.64
C ARG A 151 6.38 -10.26 0.53
N ASP A 152 6.13 -10.86 -0.64
CA ASP A 152 7.05 -10.81 -1.78
C ASP A 152 7.20 -9.38 -2.32
N GLU A 153 6.12 -8.62 -2.42
CA GLU A 153 6.17 -7.25 -2.92
C GLU A 153 6.79 -6.27 -1.90
N LEU A 154 6.53 -6.46 -0.60
CA LEU A 154 7.20 -5.68 0.45
C LEU A 154 8.72 -5.94 0.45
N ALA A 155 9.14 -7.19 0.31
CA ALA A 155 10.57 -7.53 0.22
C ALA A 155 11.25 -6.86 -0.99
N LYS A 156 10.54 -6.76 -2.14
CA LYS A 156 11.05 -6.03 -3.32
C LYS A 156 11.19 -4.53 -3.04
N MET A 157 10.22 -3.93 -2.35
CA MET A 157 10.28 -2.50 -1.99
C MET A 157 11.47 -2.21 -1.06
N GLU A 158 11.70 -3.04 -0.05
CA GLU A 158 12.86 -2.90 0.85
C GLU A 158 14.20 -3.05 0.11
N GLN A 159 14.28 -3.98 -0.83
CA GLN A 159 15.49 -4.17 -1.66
C GLN A 159 15.76 -2.95 -2.54
N ALA A 160 14.72 -2.39 -3.16
CA ALA A 160 14.85 -1.21 -4.00
C ALA A 160 15.27 0.02 -3.19
N GLU A 161 14.76 0.19 -1.97
CA GLU A 161 15.15 1.28 -1.08
C GLU A 161 16.62 1.17 -0.66
N LYS A 162 17.07 -0.03 -0.26
CA LYS A 162 18.48 -0.30 0.07
C LYS A 162 19.41 -0.05 -1.11
N ALA A 163 19.01 -0.42 -2.32
CA ALA A 163 19.80 -0.16 -3.54
C ALA A 163 19.87 1.34 -3.88
N GLY A 164 18.78 2.10 -3.66
CA GLY A 164 18.74 3.55 -3.88
C GLY A 164 19.55 4.36 -2.85
N GLN A 165 19.79 3.81 -1.66
CA GLN A 165 20.60 4.45 -0.60
C GLN A 165 22.11 4.16 -0.76
N ALA A 166 22.51 3.24 -1.63
CA ALA A 166 23.92 2.85 -1.86
C ALA A 166 24.65 3.75 -2.89
N HIS A 167 24.03 4.80 -3.37
CA HIS A 167 24.57 5.82 -4.29
C HIS A 167 24.50 7.22 -3.67
#